data_a3a8b7046fd9c5357e15ff62fad99aec
#
_entry.id   a3a8b7046fd9c5357e15ff62fad99aec
#
_cell.length_a   1.000
_cell.length_b   1.000
_cell.length_c   1.000
_cell.angle_alpha   90.00
_cell.angle_beta   90.00
_cell.angle_gamma   90.00
#
_symmetry.space_group_name_H-M   'P 1'
#
loop_
_entity.id
_entity.type
_entity.pdbx_description
1 polymer ?
#
loop_
_entity_poly.entity_id
_entity_poly.type
_entity_poly.pdbx_seq_one_letter_code
_entity_poly.pdbx_strand_id
1 'polypeptide(L)'
;MKNIPQTDDLFFDLNASSRPLVISAVGAGGKTSLLFWLATLLQQAGRRVLLTTTTHMFAPDACPVLLCRDPSTLPAPAFQQPLLGCFSTWLPAVGKVRGFSPEQIDVLAARADVDVILVEADGAHGFALKAPNEHEPCIPQCSCCVIAVTGGKMLGQKVGPSNVHRWPGFSRLTGVEAGETLDVAALIRLVQHPLGAFKNVPEGCRRIWLINQYSQNENIAGDMLTPLLECSDVEAIWIGAVQEIPAITRRFVR
;
A
#
# COMPACT_ATOMS: atom_id res chain seq x y z
N MET A 1 -13.20 -9.86 25.04
CA MET A 1 -13.07 -10.39 23.67
C MET A 1 -12.32 -9.35 22.89
N LYS A 2 -11.10 -9.65 22.45
CA LYS A 2 -10.31 -8.75 21.62
C LYS A 2 -10.92 -8.80 20.23
N ASN A 3 -11.55 -7.73 19.77
CA ASN A 3 -11.87 -7.55 18.37
C ASN A 3 -10.54 -7.49 17.60
N ILE A 4 -10.11 -8.63 17.10
CA ILE A 4 -9.09 -8.67 16.06
C ILE A 4 -9.76 -8.00 14.86
N PRO A 5 -9.22 -6.90 14.32
CA PRO A 5 -9.76 -6.34 13.08
C PRO A 5 -9.77 -7.49 12.08
N GLN A 6 -10.93 -7.75 11.52
CA GLN A 6 -11.10 -8.81 10.53
C GLN A 6 -10.34 -8.38 9.29
N THR A 7 -9.10 -8.79 9.21
CA THR A 7 -8.25 -8.74 8.02
C THR A 7 -8.44 -10.01 7.19
N ASP A 8 -9.55 -10.72 7.44
CA ASP A 8 -9.90 -11.95 6.75
C ASP A 8 -9.81 -11.79 5.22
N ASP A 9 -10.08 -10.59 4.71
CA ASP A 9 -9.96 -10.28 3.27
C ASP A 9 -8.53 -10.36 2.72
N LEU A 10 -7.52 -10.14 3.55
CA LEU A 10 -6.11 -10.23 3.14
C LEU A 10 -5.57 -11.64 3.33
N PHE A 11 -6.16 -12.42 4.24
CA PHE A 11 -5.59 -13.67 4.71
C PHE A 11 -6.25 -14.91 4.11
N PHE A 12 -7.20 -14.75 3.20
CA PHE A 12 -7.92 -15.86 2.58
C PHE A 12 -7.01 -16.97 2.06
N ASP A 13 -5.83 -16.62 1.55
CA ASP A 13 -4.95 -17.57 0.87
C ASP A 13 -3.65 -17.88 1.61
N LEU A 14 -3.43 -17.34 2.81
CA LEU A 14 -2.19 -17.58 3.56
C LEU A 14 -1.91 -19.06 3.85
N ASN A 15 -2.95 -19.87 3.92
CA ASN A 15 -2.82 -21.31 4.18
C ASN A 15 -2.82 -22.17 2.91
N ALA A 16 -3.21 -21.61 1.77
CA ALA A 16 -3.38 -22.34 0.52
C ALA A 16 -2.19 -22.19 -0.44
N SER A 17 -1.34 -21.18 -0.25
CA SER A 17 -0.23 -20.91 -1.15
C SER A 17 1.06 -21.58 -0.71
N SER A 18 1.70 -22.31 -1.64
CA SER A 18 3.08 -22.82 -1.49
C SER A 18 4.15 -21.76 -1.73
N ARG A 19 3.77 -20.55 -2.13
CA ARG A 19 4.65 -19.40 -2.41
C ARG A 19 4.31 -18.25 -1.48
N PRO A 20 5.28 -17.35 -1.19
CA PRO A 20 5.02 -16.13 -0.46
C PRO A 20 3.89 -15.31 -1.08
N LEU A 21 3.01 -14.76 -0.25
CA LEU A 21 2.05 -13.76 -0.70
C LEU A 21 2.76 -12.43 -0.87
N VAL A 22 2.55 -11.77 -2.01
CA VAL A 22 3.11 -10.45 -2.27
C VAL A 22 2.00 -9.41 -2.20
N ILE A 23 2.09 -8.49 -1.24
CA ILE A 23 1.13 -7.40 -1.02
C ILE A 23 1.83 -6.09 -1.30
N SER A 24 1.36 -5.35 -2.30
CA SER A 24 1.92 -4.07 -2.71
C SER A 24 1.08 -2.89 -2.24
N ALA A 25 1.71 -1.88 -1.65
CA ALA A 25 1.08 -0.62 -1.27
C ALA A 25 1.46 0.48 -2.26
N VAL A 26 0.46 1.20 -2.78
CA VAL A 26 0.61 2.31 -3.74
C VAL A 26 -0.13 3.55 -3.25
N GLY A 27 0.11 4.71 -3.88
CA GLY A 27 -0.58 5.96 -3.55
C GLY A 27 0.14 6.81 -2.50
N ALA A 28 -0.59 7.51 -1.66
CA ALA A 28 -0.07 8.44 -0.66
C ALA A 28 -0.93 8.47 0.61
N GLY A 29 -0.38 8.99 1.72
CA GLY A 29 -1.14 9.08 2.97
C GLY A 29 -0.89 7.93 3.94
N GLY A 30 0.34 7.36 3.96
CA GLY A 30 0.76 6.44 5.01
C GLY A 30 0.96 4.99 4.57
N LYS A 31 1.48 4.75 3.37
CA LYS A 31 1.85 3.40 2.89
C LYS A 31 2.79 2.66 3.86
N THR A 32 3.87 3.31 4.25
CA THR A 32 4.84 2.72 5.19
C THR A 32 4.17 2.32 6.50
N SER A 33 3.30 3.18 7.07
CA SER A 33 2.54 2.85 8.28
C SER A 33 1.58 1.68 8.06
N LEU A 34 0.91 1.62 6.91
CA LEU A 34 0.08 0.47 6.52
C LEU A 34 0.89 -0.82 6.51
N LEU A 35 2.07 -0.82 5.87
CA LEU A 35 2.90 -2.02 5.75
C LEU A 35 3.40 -2.49 7.12
N PHE A 36 3.77 -1.58 8.04
CA PHE A 36 4.13 -1.96 9.41
C PHE A 36 2.94 -2.47 10.21
N TRP A 37 1.77 -1.88 10.05
CA TRP A 37 0.56 -2.40 10.67
C TRP A 37 0.24 -3.82 10.19
N LEU A 38 0.28 -4.07 8.88
CA LEU A 38 0.12 -5.41 8.30
C LEU A 38 1.20 -6.38 8.80
N ALA A 39 2.46 -5.95 8.82
CA ALA A 39 3.56 -6.76 9.34
C ALA A 39 3.31 -7.22 10.78
N THR A 40 2.81 -6.31 11.63
CA THR A 40 2.48 -6.65 13.02
C THR A 40 1.38 -7.70 13.11
N LEU A 41 0.31 -7.57 12.32
CA LEU A 41 -0.78 -8.55 12.29
C LEU A 41 -0.30 -9.92 11.78
N LEU A 42 0.50 -9.92 10.71
CA LEU A 42 1.04 -11.15 10.12
C LEU A 42 2.01 -11.87 11.07
N GLN A 43 2.87 -11.12 11.78
CA GLN A 43 3.73 -11.68 12.82
C GLN A 43 2.92 -12.31 13.97
N GLN A 44 1.84 -11.64 14.41
CA GLN A 44 0.94 -12.19 15.43
C GLN A 44 0.25 -13.47 14.96
N ALA A 45 0.06 -13.63 13.65
CA ALA A 45 -0.41 -14.86 13.02
C ALA A 45 0.71 -15.89 12.77
N GLY A 46 1.93 -15.65 13.26
CA GLY A 46 3.08 -16.58 13.14
C GLY A 46 3.74 -16.61 11.77
N ARG A 47 3.53 -15.54 10.93
CA ARG A 47 4.11 -15.50 9.57
C ARG A 47 5.46 -14.80 9.55
N ARG A 48 6.36 -15.29 8.69
CA ARG A 48 7.64 -14.65 8.38
C ARG A 48 7.41 -13.58 7.31
N VAL A 49 7.66 -12.33 7.69
CA VAL A 49 7.35 -11.16 6.86
C VAL A 49 8.62 -10.51 6.35
N LEU A 50 8.69 -10.29 5.05
CA LEU A 50 9.71 -9.50 4.39
C LEU A 50 9.13 -8.12 4.00
N LEU A 51 9.78 -7.04 4.44
CA LEU A 51 9.46 -5.68 4.04
C LEU A 51 10.47 -5.19 3.01
N THR A 52 9.98 -4.62 1.91
CA THR A 52 10.83 -4.06 0.86
C THR A 52 10.13 -2.94 0.09
N THR A 53 10.78 -2.40 -0.94
CA THR A 53 10.23 -1.38 -1.84
C THR A 53 10.75 -1.59 -3.26
N THR A 54 10.00 -1.13 -4.25
CA THR A 54 10.48 -1.03 -5.64
C THR A 54 11.02 0.35 -5.99
N THR A 55 11.06 1.27 -5.02
CA THR A 55 11.54 2.64 -5.18
C THR A 55 12.55 3.01 -4.08
N HIS A 56 12.26 4.06 -3.33
CA HIS A 56 13.02 4.49 -2.15
C HIS A 56 12.04 4.73 -1.01
N MET A 57 12.40 4.26 0.19
CA MET A 57 11.67 4.57 1.41
C MET A 57 12.63 4.98 2.52
N PHE A 58 12.16 5.58 3.60
CA PHE A 58 12.97 5.76 4.79
C PHE A 58 13.38 4.40 5.33
N ALA A 59 14.62 4.31 5.82
CA ALA A 59 15.07 3.07 6.45
C ALA A 59 14.17 2.73 7.64
N PRO A 60 13.69 1.49 7.73
CA PRO A 60 12.87 1.10 8.86
C PRO A 60 13.69 1.00 10.14
N ASP A 61 13.23 1.65 11.21
CA ASP A 61 13.82 1.52 12.55
C ASP A 61 13.18 0.37 13.36
N ALA A 62 12.01 -0.09 12.91
CA ALA A 62 11.20 -1.06 13.66
C ALA A 62 11.54 -2.53 13.36
N CYS A 63 12.49 -2.82 12.45
CA CYS A 63 12.93 -4.18 12.14
C CYS A 63 14.40 -4.22 11.73
N PRO A 64 15.08 -5.38 11.88
CA PRO A 64 16.39 -5.61 11.29
C PRO A 64 16.38 -5.37 9.77
N VAL A 65 17.50 -4.89 9.24
CA VAL A 65 17.67 -4.61 7.81
C VAL A 65 18.79 -5.45 7.24
N LEU A 66 18.49 -6.18 6.17
CA LEU A 66 19.45 -6.87 5.31
C LEU A 66 19.64 -6.08 4.02
N LEU A 67 20.89 -5.84 3.67
CA LEU A 67 21.24 -5.22 2.39
C LEU A 67 21.85 -6.27 1.46
N CYS A 68 21.29 -6.40 0.28
CA CYS A 68 21.85 -7.22 -0.79
C CYS A 68 21.54 -6.61 -2.15
N ARG A 69 22.53 -6.55 -3.03
CA ARG A 69 22.33 -5.96 -4.37
C ARG A 69 21.48 -6.84 -5.29
N ASP A 70 21.63 -8.12 -5.15
CA ASP A 70 20.92 -9.13 -5.96
C ASP A 70 20.32 -10.20 -5.05
N PRO A 71 18.98 -10.25 -4.92
CA PRO A 71 18.30 -11.21 -4.06
C PRO A 71 18.49 -12.67 -4.51
N SER A 72 18.86 -12.92 -5.77
CA SER A 72 19.14 -14.27 -6.28
C SER A 72 20.39 -14.89 -5.63
N THR A 73 21.29 -14.07 -5.11
CA THR A 73 22.55 -14.52 -4.48
C THR A 73 22.40 -14.85 -2.99
N LEU A 74 21.22 -14.57 -2.39
CA LEU A 74 20.99 -14.84 -0.98
C LEU A 74 20.91 -16.34 -0.70
N PRO A 75 21.73 -16.87 0.24
CA PRO A 75 21.64 -18.28 0.61
C PRO A 75 20.27 -18.59 1.24
N ALA A 76 19.89 -19.86 1.25
CA ALA A 76 18.72 -20.33 1.96
C ALA A 76 19.16 -21.11 3.24
N PRO A 77 18.57 -20.84 4.43
CA PRO A 77 17.63 -19.78 4.72
C PRO A 77 18.32 -18.42 4.99
N ALA A 78 17.89 -17.34 4.36
CA ALA A 78 18.34 -15.97 4.66
C ALA A 78 17.42 -15.26 5.64
N PHE A 79 16.14 -15.63 5.67
CA PHE A 79 15.10 -14.93 6.40
C PHE A 79 14.63 -15.76 7.60
N GLN A 80 15.32 -15.58 8.74
CA GLN A 80 15.01 -16.30 9.98
C GLN A 80 14.25 -15.45 11.01
N GLN A 81 14.17 -14.13 10.77
CA GLN A 81 13.47 -13.22 11.66
C GLN A 81 11.96 -13.19 11.33
N PRO A 82 11.08 -12.97 12.32
CA PRO A 82 9.65 -12.82 12.08
C PRO A 82 9.32 -11.63 11.17
N LEU A 83 10.13 -10.55 11.23
CA LEU A 83 10.08 -9.41 10.32
C LEU A 83 11.50 -9.00 9.96
N LEU A 84 11.76 -8.84 8.68
CA LEU A 84 13.03 -8.38 8.15
C LEU A 84 12.81 -7.39 7.01
N GLY A 85 13.49 -6.24 7.05
CA GLY A 85 13.63 -5.35 5.92
C GLY A 85 14.72 -5.86 4.98
N CYS A 86 14.44 -6.00 3.67
CA CYS A 86 15.44 -6.39 2.68
C CYS A 86 15.50 -5.38 1.54
N PHE A 87 16.68 -4.81 1.30
CA PHE A 87 16.84 -3.71 0.34
C PHE A 87 18.15 -3.84 -0.43
N SER A 88 18.22 -3.19 -1.60
CA SER A 88 19.42 -3.28 -2.44
C SER A 88 20.57 -2.41 -1.92
N THR A 89 20.29 -1.23 -1.39
CA THR A 89 21.30 -0.26 -1.03
C THR A 89 20.83 0.69 0.05
N TRP A 90 21.73 1.07 0.94
CA TRP A 90 21.57 2.17 1.89
C TRP A 90 22.00 3.49 1.29
N LEU A 91 21.22 4.54 1.49
CA LEU A 91 21.47 5.92 1.03
C LEU A 91 21.62 6.85 2.24
N PRO A 92 22.79 6.89 2.90
CA PRO A 92 22.99 7.56 4.19
C PRO A 92 22.73 9.06 4.14
N ALA A 93 23.04 9.72 3.04
CA ALA A 93 22.87 11.17 2.90
C ALA A 93 21.40 11.63 3.07
N VAL A 94 20.43 10.75 2.85
CA VAL A 94 19.00 11.06 2.94
C VAL A 94 18.25 10.15 3.91
N GLY A 95 18.94 9.26 4.63
CA GLY A 95 18.33 8.31 5.57
C GLY A 95 17.37 7.32 4.91
N LYS A 96 17.60 6.97 3.64
CA LYS A 96 16.70 6.09 2.86
C LYS A 96 17.40 4.82 2.44
N VAL A 97 16.58 3.83 2.11
CA VAL A 97 16.98 2.62 1.40
C VAL A 97 16.42 2.64 -0.02
N ARG A 98 17.16 2.05 -0.96
CA ARG A 98 16.67 1.69 -2.28
C ARG A 98 16.24 0.24 -2.26
N GLY A 99 15.10 -0.06 -2.84
CA GLY A 99 14.62 -1.42 -3.00
C GLY A 99 15.12 -2.11 -4.26
N PHE A 100 14.33 -3.02 -4.75
CA PHE A 100 14.60 -3.89 -5.89
C PHE A 100 13.74 -3.50 -7.09
N SER A 101 14.10 -3.98 -8.28
CA SER A 101 13.16 -3.90 -9.41
C SER A 101 11.97 -4.84 -9.18
N PRO A 102 10.82 -4.62 -9.87
CA PRO A 102 9.71 -5.56 -9.80
C PRO A 102 10.12 -7.01 -10.06
N GLU A 103 10.97 -7.26 -11.05
CA GLU A 103 11.46 -8.58 -11.43
C GLU A 103 12.33 -9.22 -10.33
N GLN A 104 13.09 -8.42 -9.59
CA GLN A 104 13.86 -8.90 -8.45
C GLN A 104 12.96 -9.28 -7.27
N ILE A 105 11.81 -8.62 -7.11
CA ILE A 105 10.80 -9.04 -6.12
C ILE A 105 10.17 -10.38 -6.55
N ASP A 106 9.95 -10.61 -7.84
CA ASP A 106 9.45 -11.90 -8.34
C ASP A 106 10.42 -13.05 -8.01
N VAL A 107 11.74 -12.79 -7.99
CA VAL A 107 12.75 -13.75 -7.50
C VAL A 107 12.60 -14.02 -5.99
N LEU A 108 12.38 -12.98 -5.19
CA LEU A 108 12.12 -13.14 -3.74
C LEU A 108 10.83 -13.94 -3.48
N ALA A 109 9.81 -13.79 -4.31
CA ALA A 109 8.54 -14.51 -4.22
C ALA A 109 8.64 -16.01 -4.54
N ALA A 110 9.79 -16.47 -5.03
CA ALA A 110 10.05 -17.90 -5.23
C ALA A 110 10.66 -18.60 -4.00
N ARG A 111 10.95 -17.86 -2.91
CA ARG A 111 11.65 -18.39 -1.73
C ARG A 111 10.69 -19.11 -0.77
N ALA A 112 11.15 -20.20 -0.17
CA ALA A 112 10.40 -20.98 0.82
C ALA A 112 10.63 -20.50 2.27
N ASP A 113 11.59 -19.60 2.51
CA ASP A 113 11.91 -19.08 3.85
C ASP A 113 11.20 -17.78 4.20
N VAL A 114 10.24 -17.34 3.37
CA VAL A 114 9.35 -16.18 3.56
C VAL A 114 7.91 -16.62 3.36
N ASP A 115 6.98 -16.09 4.13
CA ASP A 115 5.55 -16.39 3.97
C ASP A 115 4.81 -15.21 3.32
N VAL A 116 5.22 -13.96 3.61
CA VAL A 116 4.62 -12.74 3.06
C VAL A 116 5.69 -11.71 2.71
N ILE A 117 5.57 -11.09 1.54
CA ILE A 117 6.39 -9.96 1.11
C ILE A 117 5.50 -8.72 1.04
N LEU A 118 5.83 -7.71 1.82
CA LEU A 118 5.20 -6.40 1.84
C LEU A 118 6.03 -5.41 1.04
N VAL A 119 5.44 -4.80 0.02
CA VAL A 119 6.17 -3.95 -0.95
C VAL A 119 5.61 -2.54 -0.97
N GLU A 120 6.45 -1.52 -0.70
CA GLU A 120 6.10 -0.14 -1.03
C GLU A 120 6.44 0.11 -2.51
N ALA A 121 5.40 0.22 -3.37
CA ALA A 121 5.59 0.17 -4.82
C ALA A 121 5.61 1.54 -5.52
N ASP A 122 5.59 2.65 -4.76
CA ASP A 122 5.75 4.00 -5.30
C ASP A 122 6.19 5.03 -4.24
N GLY A 123 6.73 6.18 -4.69
CA GLY A 123 7.07 7.31 -3.84
C GLY A 123 5.91 8.30 -3.68
N ALA A 124 5.77 8.93 -2.49
CA ALA A 124 4.76 9.95 -2.22
C ALA A 124 5.34 11.25 -1.62
N HIS A 125 6.64 11.32 -1.35
CA HIS A 125 7.32 12.49 -0.79
C HIS A 125 6.66 13.09 0.47
N GLY A 126 6.02 12.24 1.31
CA GLY A 126 5.33 12.68 2.52
C GLY A 126 3.93 13.28 2.30
N PHE A 127 3.46 13.41 1.07
CA PHE A 127 2.12 13.92 0.77
C PHE A 127 1.04 12.91 1.18
N ALA A 128 -0.16 13.44 1.47
CA ALA A 128 -1.33 12.63 1.78
C ALA A 128 -2.09 12.16 0.52
N LEU A 129 -1.90 12.87 -0.59
CA LEU A 129 -2.52 12.58 -1.90
C LEU A 129 -1.48 12.65 -3.01
N LYS A 130 -1.69 11.84 -4.05
CA LYS A 130 -0.86 11.88 -5.28
C LYS A 130 -1.64 11.36 -6.48
N ALA A 131 -1.17 11.71 -7.68
CA ALA A 131 -1.41 10.92 -8.89
C ALA A 131 -0.14 10.13 -9.25
N PRO A 132 -0.25 8.92 -9.86
CA PRO A 132 0.89 8.23 -10.42
C PRO A 132 1.47 9.01 -11.61
N ASN A 133 2.79 8.85 -11.84
CA ASN A 133 3.41 9.31 -13.09
C ASN A 133 3.43 8.20 -14.15
N GLU A 134 4.12 8.48 -15.26
CA GLU A 134 4.22 7.54 -16.36
C GLU A 134 4.82 6.18 -15.94
N HIS A 135 5.84 6.19 -15.09
CA HIS A 135 6.59 5.00 -14.67
C HIS A 135 6.12 4.42 -13.33
N GLU A 136 5.12 5.03 -12.68
CA GLU A 136 4.59 4.56 -11.40
C GLU A 136 3.11 4.16 -11.50
N PRO A 137 2.68 3.29 -10.59
CA PRO A 137 3.46 2.52 -9.61
C PRO A 137 4.28 1.38 -10.26
N CYS A 138 5.38 0.99 -9.58
CA CYS A 138 6.26 -0.12 -9.99
C CYS A 138 5.84 -1.39 -9.22
N ILE A 139 4.74 -1.99 -9.62
CA ILE A 139 4.15 -3.15 -8.93
C ILE A 139 4.79 -4.44 -9.47
N PRO A 140 5.29 -5.36 -8.61
CA PRO A 140 5.75 -6.67 -9.02
C PRO A 140 4.63 -7.49 -9.67
N GLN A 141 4.94 -8.26 -10.71
CA GLN A 141 3.95 -9.10 -11.40
C GLN A 141 3.40 -10.22 -10.52
N CYS A 142 4.18 -10.68 -9.55
CA CYS A 142 3.77 -11.68 -8.55
C CYS A 142 2.85 -11.11 -7.46
N SER A 143 2.52 -9.80 -7.46
CA SER A 143 1.60 -9.23 -6.47
C SER A 143 0.24 -9.89 -6.54
N CYS A 144 -0.22 -10.47 -5.41
CA CYS A 144 -1.55 -11.07 -5.29
C CYS A 144 -2.59 -10.06 -4.76
N CYS A 145 -2.14 -8.98 -4.11
CA CYS A 145 -2.98 -7.91 -3.61
C CYS A 145 -2.29 -6.55 -3.75
N VAL A 146 -3.01 -5.54 -4.20
CA VAL A 146 -2.58 -4.14 -4.20
C VAL A 146 -3.52 -3.31 -3.33
N ILE A 147 -2.93 -2.59 -2.37
CA ILE A 147 -3.65 -1.66 -1.51
C ILE A 147 -3.32 -0.23 -1.95
N ALA A 148 -4.28 0.44 -2.55
CA ALA A 148 -4.17 1.86 -2.89
C ALA A 148 -4.51 2.70 -1.65
N VAL A 149 -3.58 3.55 -1.23
CA VAL A 149 -3.73 4.40 -0.04
C VAL A 149 -4.01 5.84 -0.46
N THR A 150 -5.02 6.46 0.16
CA THR A 150 -5.30 7.90 0.06
C THR A 150 -5.46 8.48 1.47
N GLY A 151 -4.90 9.66 1.70
CA GLY A 151 -5.00 10.34 3.01
C GLY A 151 -6.34 11.02 3.17
N GLY A 152 -7.24 10.41 3.94
CA GLY A 152 -8.59 10.89 4.22
C GLY A 152 -8.63 12.24 4.94
N LYS A 153 -7.59 12.60 5.68
CA LYS A 153 -7.46 13.94 6.31
C LYS A 153 -7.55 15.11 5.32
N MET A 154 -7.41 14.85 4.03
CA MET A 154 -7.53 15.88 2.99
C MET A 154 -8.98 16.10 2.54
N LEU A 155 -9.91 15.24 2.89
CA LEU A 155 -11.33 15.45 2.61
C LEU A 155 -11.81 16.71 3.34
N GLY A 156 -12.58 17.53 2.63
CA GLY A 156 -13.02 18.84 3.15
C GLY A 156 -11.96 19.94 3.14
N GLN A 157 -10.72 19.64 2.74
CA GLN A 157 -9.63 20.62 2.66
C GLN A 157 -9.48 21.16 1.22
N LYS A 158 -8.97 22.39 1.11
CA LYS A 158 -8.57 22.95 -0.19
C LYS A 158 -7.32 22.25 -0.68
N VAL A 159 -7.33 21.82 -1.95
CA VAL A 159 -6.22 21.08 -2.56
C VAL A 159 -5.56 21.86 -3.69
N GLY A 160 -4.30 21.53 -3.95
CA GLY A 160 -3.51 22.19 -4.97
C GLY A 160 -2.06 21.71 -5.01
N PRO A 161 -1.20 22.40 -5.78
CA PRO A 161 0.21 22.00 -5.98
C PRO A 161 1.04 21.90 -4.70
N SER A 162 0.66 22.64 -3.64
CA SER A 162 1.39 22.69 -2.38
C SER A 162 1.14 21.49 -1.47
N ASN A 163 0.03 20.77 -1.65
CA ASN A 163 -0.39 19.70 -0.73
C ASN A 163 -0.82 18.38 -1.42
N VAL A 164 -0.71 18.31 -2.76
CA VAL A 164 -0.94 17.09 -3.53
C VAL A 164 0.27 16.80 -4.42
N HIS A 165 0.88 15.64 -4.25
CA HIS A 165 2.03 15.24 -5.06
C HIS A 165 1.63 15.01 -6.51
N ARG A 166 2.37 15.62 -7.46
CA ARG A 166 2.07 15.60 -8.91
C ARG A 166 0.69 16.18 -9.25
N TRP A 167 0.45 17.34 -8.73
CA TRP A 167 -0.80 18.07 -8.88
C TRP A 167 -1.38 18.08 -10.31
N PRO A 168 -0.62 18.38 -11.39
CA PRO A 168 -1.21 18.41 -12.73
C PRO A 168 -1.85 17.08 -13.15
N GLY A 169 -1.24 15.96 -12.74
CA GLY A 169 -1.81 14.63 -12.95
C GLY A 169 -3.06 14.42 -12.11
N PHE A 170 -3.02 14.78 -10.84
CA PHE A 170 -4.14 14.64 -9.93
C PHE A 170 -5.36 15.45 -10.41
N SER A 171 -5.18 16.74 -10.72
CA SER A 171 -6.23 17.61 -11.26
C SER A 171 -6.86 17.03 -12.53
N ARG A 172 -6.04 16.57 -13.47
CA ARG A 172 -6.53 15.96 -14.73
C ARG A 172 -7.35 14.69 -14.49
N LEU A 173 -6.92 13.80 -13.55
CA LEU A 173 -7.61 12.54 -13.29
C LEU A 173 -8.89 12.71 -12.48
N THR A 174 -8.93 13.72 -11.62
CA THR A 174 -10.04 13.94 -10.68
C THR A 174 -10.98 15.06 -11.12
N GLY A 175 -10.56 15.94 -12.03
CA GLY A 175 -11.30 17.13 -12.43
C GLY A 175 -11.32 18.24 -11.38
N VAL A 176 -10.51 18.15 -10.31
CA VAL A 176 -10.45 19.15 -9.24
C VAL A 176 -9.50 20.26 -9.63
N GLU A 177 -9.90 21.52 -9.47
CA GLU A 177 -9.08 22.70 -9.70
C GLU A 177 -8.35 23.15 -8.42
N ALA A 178 -7.24 23.89 -8.61
CA ALA A 178 -6.46 24.39 -7.48
C ALA A 178 -7.29 25.36 -6.61
N GLY A 179 -7.32 25.10 -5.31
CA GLY A 179 -8.11 25.87 -4.34
C GLY A 179 -9.53 25.36 -4.13
N GLU A 180 -9.98 24.37 -4.88
CA GLU A 180 -11.24 23.69 -4.61
C GLU A 180 -11.14 22.76 -3.40
N THR A 181 -12.28 22.50 -2.79
CA THR A 181 -12.41 21.59 -1.66
C THR A 181 -12.49 20.14 -2.16
N LEU A 182 -11.62 19.28 -1.63
CA LEU A 182 -11.62 17.86 -1.98
C LEU A 182 -12.86 17.17 -1.41
N ASP A 183 -13.56 16.47 -2.27
CA ASP A 183 -14.66 15.59 -1.91
C ASP A 183 -14.35 14.10 -2.14
N VAL A 184 -15.22 13.23 -1.67
CA VAL A 184 -15.09 11.77 -1.87
C VAL A 184 -15.24 11.41 -3.35
N ALA A 185 -16.06 12.13 -4.11
CA ALA A 185 -16.26 11.86 -5.53
C ALA A 185 -14.98 12.05 -6.34
N ALA A 186 -14.15 13.02 -5.98
CA ALA A 186 -12.83 13.21 -6.59
C ALA A 186 -11.89 12.00 -6.31
N LEU A 187 -11.90 11.47 -5.09
CA LEU A 187 -11.11 10.27 -4.77
C LEU A 187 -11.65 9.04 -5.50
N ILE A 188 -12.97 8.90 -5.65
CA ILE A 188 -13.59 7.84 -6.44
C ILE A 188 -13.11 7.93 -7.90
N ARG A 189 -13.11 9.13 -8.50
CA ARG A 189 -12.59 9.33 -9.87
C ARG A 189 -11.12 8.92 -9.99
N LEU A 190 -10.29 9.26 -8.99
CA LEU A 190 -8.87 8.82 -8.96
C LEU A 190 -8.74 7.30 -8.92
N VAL A 191 -9.59 6.61 -8.16
CA VAL A 191 -9.57 5.15 -7.98
C VAL A 191 -10.07 4.44 -9.25
N GLN A 192 -11.13 4.96 -9.88
CA GLN A 192 -11.74 4.35 -11.07
C GLN A 192 -10.95 4.62 -12.35
N HIS A 193 -10.15 5.70 -12.39
CA HIS A 193 -9.47 6.07 -13.63
C HIS A 193 -8.37 5.05 -13.98
N PRO A 194 -8.28 4.57 -15.24
CA PRO A 194 -7.25 3.58 -15.64
C PRO A 194 -5.81 4.02 -15.38
N LEU A 195 -5.52 5.32 -15.42
CA LEU A 195 -4.23 5.91 -15.08
C LEU A 195 -4.17 6.42 -13.63
N GLY A 196 -5.14 6.05 -12.79
CA GLY A 196 -5.28 6.50 -11.42
C GLY A 196 -4.63 5.57 -10.40
N ALA A 197 -5.30 5.40 -9.25
CA ALA A 197 -4.73 4.74 -8.08
C ALA A 197 -4.31 3.28 -8.33
N PHE A 198 -5.03 2.56 -9.20
CA PHE A 198 -4.77 1.15 -9.54
C PHE A 198 -4.10 0.96 -10.92
N LYS A 199 -3.44 1.99 -11.43
CA LYS A 199 -2.63 1.86 -12.65
C LYS A 199 -1.58 0.76 -12.49
N ASN A 200 -1.31 0.00 -13.54
CA ASN A 200 -0.31 -1.08 -13.59
C ASN A 200 -0.54 -2.25 -12.61
N VAL A 201 -1.73 -2.38 -12.03
CA VAL A 201 -2.05 -3.55 -11.20
C VAL A 201 -2.10 -4.79 -12.09
N PRO A 202 -1.37 -5.89 -11.73
CA PRO A 202 -1.40 -7.14 -12.48
C PRO A 202 -2.82 -7.70 -12.62
N GLU A 203 -3.05 -8.44 -13.70
CA GLU A 203 -4.32 -9.15 -13.92
C GLU A 203 -4.55 -10.20 -12.82
N GLY A 204 -5.79 -10.34 -12.36
CA GLY A 204 -6.15 -11.25 -11.28
C GLY A 204 -5.68 -10.84 -9.87
N CYS A 205 -4.98 -9.71 -9.77
CA CYS A 205 -4.55 -9.17 -8.48
C CYS A 205 -5.71 -8.49 -7.76
N ARG A 206 -5.89 -8.80 -6.48
CA ARG A 206 -6.91 -8.19 -5.63
C ARG A 206 -6.66 -6.70 -5.43
N ARG A 207 -7.71 -5.89 -5.39
CA ARG A 207 -7.64 -4.43 -5.26
C ARG A 207 -8.38 -3.98 -4.01
N ILE A 208 -7.66 -3.34 -3.10
CA ILE A 208 -8.21 -2.76 -1.87
C ILE A 208 -7.92 -1.27 -1.88
N TRP A 209 -8.91 -0.44 -1.62
CA TRP A 209 -8.73 0.98 -1.42
C TRP A 209 -8.78 1.31 0.07
N LEU A 210 -7.70 1.89 0.60
CA LEU A 210 -7.62 2.39 1.98
C LEU A 210 -7.72 3.91 1.99
N ILE A 211 -8.77 4.44 2.61
CA ILE A 211 -8.88 5.84 3.02
C ILE A 211 -8.28 5.92 4.43
N ASN A 212 -6.98 6.24 4.49
CA ASN A 212 -6.20 6.28 5.72
C ASN A 212 -6.18 7.68 6.33
N GLN A 213 -5.77 7.82 7.60
CA GLN A 213 -5.73 9.10 8.31
C GLN A 213 -7.11 9.79 8.34
N TYR A 214 -8.16 8.98 8.52
CA TYR A 214 -9.53 9.44 8.58
C TYR A 214 -10.10 9.15 9.98
N SER A 215 -10.48 10.20 10.72
CA SER A 215 -10.89 10.04 12.11
C SER A 215 -12.31 9.44 12.22
N GLN A 216 -12.58 8.81 13.36
CA GLN A 216 -13.88 8.18 13.64
C GLN A 216 -15.06 9.16 13.67
N ASN A 217 -14.79 10.47 13.83
CA ASN A 217 -15.80 11.50 13.94
C ASN A 217 -16.27 12.05 12.58
N GLU A 218 -15.62 11.66 11.49
CA GLU A 218 -15.97 12.08 10.15
C GLU A 218 -16.78 11.00 9.43
N ASN A 219 -17.82 11.38 8.73
CA ASN A 219 -18.73 10.42 8.11
C ASN A 219 -18.68 10.50 6.58
N ILE A 220 -18.02 9.53 5.95
CA ILE A 220 -18.23 9.27 4.52
C ILE A 220 -19.49 8.43 4.40
N ALA A 221 -20.50 8.93 3.70
CA ALA A 221 -21.73 8.20 3.46
C ALA A 221 -21.45 6.91 2.67
N GLY A 222 -21.95 5.79 3.18
CA GLY A 222 -21.69 4.47 2.57
C GLY A 222 -22.30 4.33 1.18
N ASP A 223 -23.41 5.00 0.92
CA ASP A 223 -24.07 5.07 -0.38
C ASP A 223 -23.20 5.69 -1.49
N MET A 224 -22.24 6.53 -1.14
CA MET A 224 -21.25 7.04 -2.11
C MET A 224 -20.19 6.00 -2.49
N LEU A 225 -19.91 5.02 -1.64
CA LEU A 225 -18.84 4.02 -1.83
C LEU A 225 -19.35 2.69 -2.38
N THR A 226 -20.58 2.30 -2.06
CA THR A 226 -21.18 1.05 -2.52
C THR A 226 -21.18 0.91 -4.04
N PRO A 227 -21.57 1.93 -4.84
CA PRO A 227 -21.52 1.85 -6.30
C PRO A 227 -20.11 1.59 -6.85
N LEU A 228 -19.07 2.04 -6.16
CA LEU A 228 -17.70 1.77 -6.58
C LEU A 228 -17.38 0.27 -6.55
N LEU A 229 -17.83 -0.44 -5.51
CA LEU A 229 -17.63 -1.89 -5.41
C LEU A 229 -18.41 -2.67 -6.48
N GLU A 230 -19.59 -2.18 -6.86
CA GLU A 230 -20.43 -2.81 -7.87
C GLU A 230 -19.91 -2.61 -9.29
N CYS A 231 -19.31 -1.42 -9.58
CA CYS A 231 -18.96 -0.98 -10.93
C CYS A 231 -17.45 -0.99 -11.21
N SER A 232 -16.61 -1.49 -10.30
CA SER A 232 -15.16 -1.52 -10.48
C SER A 232 -14.55 -2.85 -10.00
N ASP A 233 -13.26 -3.05 -10.29
CA ASP A 233 -12.51 -4.22 -9.81
C ASP A 233 -12.02 -4.07 -8.36
N VAL A 234 -12.49 -3.06 -7.61
CA VAL A 234 -12.17 -2.89 -6.19
C VAL A 234 -12.98 -3.90 -5.38
N GLU A 235 -12.29 -4.77 -4.65
CA GLU A 235 -12.93 -5.81 -3.85
C GLU A 235 -13.31 -5.34 -2.44
N ALA A 236 -12.51 -4.42 -1.88
CA ALA A 236 -12.81 -3.87 -0.57
C ALA A 236 -12.39 -2.39 -0.46
N ILE A 237 -13.12 -1.66 0.37
CA ILE A 237 -12.80 -0.29 0.76
C ILE A 237 -12.66 -0.28 2.28
N TRP A 238 -11.50 0.14 2.75
CA TRP A 238 -11.20 0.30 4.17
C TRP A 238 -11.12 1.78 4.54
N ILE A 239 -11.68 2.14 5.66
CA ILE A 239 -11.64 3.50 6.21
C ILE A 239 -11.11 3.43 7.63
N GLY A 240 -10.15 4.29 7.96
CA GLY A 240 -9.60 4.37 9.30
C GLY A 240 -8.27 5.12 9.37
N ALA A 241 -7.52 4.85 10.42
CA ALA A 241 -6.18 5.38 10.64
C ALA A 241 -5.29 4.25 11.18
N VAL A 242 -4.39 3.74 10.36
CA VAL A 242 -3.59 2.53 10.69
C VAL A 242 -2.67 2.69 11.91
N GLN A 243 -2.51 3.92 12.41
CA GLN A 243 -1.77 4.23 13.64
C GLN A 243 -2.67 4.34 14.87
N GLU A 244 -3.99 4.17 14.72
CA GLU A 244 -4.98 4.23 15.80
C GLU A 244 -5.53 2.83 16.14
N ILE A 245 -6.30 2.74 17.22
CA ILE A 245 -6.96 1.50 17.65
C ILE A 245 -8.46 1.78 17.82
N PRO A 246 -9.32 1.15 17.02
CA PRO A 246 -9.04 0.22 15.92
C PRO A 246 -8.47 0.93 14.70
N ALA A 247 -7.56 0.27 13.98
CA ALA A 247 -6.91 0.83 12.80
C ALA A 247 -7.89 1.02 11.63
N ILE A 248 -8.78 0.04 11.41
CA ILE A 248 -9.85 0.09 10.42
C ILE A 248 -11.18 0.21 11.17
N THR A 249 -11.87 1.33 10.95
CA THR A 249 -13.12 1.66 11.65
C THR A 249 -14.35 1.27 10.84
N ARG A 250 -14.24 1.28 9.51
CA ARG A 250 -15.31 0.90 8.59
C ARG A 250 -14.73 0.10 7.43
N ARG A 251 -15.52 -0.86 6.96
CA ARG A 251 -15.13 -1.76 5.88
C ARG A 251 -16.33 -2.04 4.99
N PHE A 252 -16.12 -1.92 3.70
CA PHE A 252 -17.07 -2.30 2.66
C PHE A 252 -16.41 -3.38 1.81
N VAL A 253 -17.09 -4.45 1.54
CA VAL A 253 -16.61 -5.60 0.76
C VAL A 253 -17.65 -5.92 -0.30
N ARG A 254 -17.18 -6.31 -1.48
CA ARG A 254 -18.01 -6.77 -2.60
C ARG A 254 -18.66 -8.10 -2.32
#